data_af092d7d6f9d4fcdc84b22fdeb2db6f7
#
_entry.id   af092d7d6f9d4fcdc84b22fdeb2db6f7
#
_cell.length_a   1.000
_cell.length_b   1.000
_cell.length_c   1.000
_cell.angle_alpha   90.00
_cell.angle_beta   90.00
_cell.angle_gamma   90.00
#
_symmetry.space_group_name_H-M   'P 1'
#
loop_
_entity.id
_entity.type
_entity.pdbx_description
1 polymer ?
#
loop_
_entity_poly.entity_id
_entity_poly.type
_entity_poly.pdbx_seq_one_letter_code
_entity_poly.pdbx_strand_id
1 'polypeptide(L)'
;MANLKEIKRKIGSVKNTQKTTNAMKLVSSAKLKRTEELAKRSRVYAAKLTELIEEIAQKMQHSSAEGIDNVYFKDVPNPKTVDIIFITADKGLCGGFNSQTIKRVNKMIAEFKEKDVKVRLRAVGRKGIDFFKFNNVELSNEIIGLSAAPDFKEAAEFISDVAASYVHGETDKIILIHNGYVNMITQEVREDQVLPVDTSKITLSAASTSELEVEPDDDDTLLDALVKRYIEYTMYYSLIDSLAAEHSARMQAMDAATSNAKEMVKELNVKYNKARQEAITTELIEIISGMESMK
;
A
#
# COMPACT_ATOMS: atom_id res chain seq x y z
N MET A 1 -33.62 26.31 -19.92
CA MET A 1 -33.45 26.89 -18.55
C MET A 1 -33.20 25.76 -17.57
N ALA A 2 -32.15 25.83 -16.76
CA ALA A 2 -31.89 24.81 -15.74
C ALA A 2 -33.07 24.85 -14.73
N ASN A 3 -33.73 23.71 -14.55
CA ASN A 3 -34.91 23.64 -13.67
C ASN A 3 -34.44 23.91 -12.21
N LEU A 4 -34.98 24.95 -11.58
CA LEU A 4 -34.69 25.33 -10.17
C LEU A 4 -34.74 24.13 -9.21
N LYS A 5 -35.70 23.22 -9.44
CA LYS A 5 -35.86 21.98 -8.69
C LYS A 5 -34.64 21.05 -8.83
N GLU A 6 -34.04 21.01 -10.02
CA GLU A 6 -32.89 20.20 -10.30
C GLU A 6 -31.63 20.75 -9.60
N ILE A 7 -31.39 22.08 -9.68
CA ILE A 7 -30.27 22.72 -8.99
C ILE A 7 -30.42 22.52 -7.46
N LYS A 8 -31.60 22.68 -6.91
CA LYS A 8 -31.86 22.44 -5.48
C LYS A 8 -31.58 20.98 -5.08
N ARG A 9 -32.00 20.02 -5.91
CA ARG A 9 -31.68 18.59 -5.71
C ARG A 9 -30.17 18.34 -5.73
N LYS A 10 -29.46 18.94 -6.68
CA LYS A 10 -27.98 18.82 -6.80
C LYS A 10 -27.26 19.40 -5.58
N ILE A 11 -27.71 20.56 -5.07
CA ILE A 11 -27.22 21.14 -3.80
C ILE A 11 -27.37 20.14 -2.65
N GLY A 12 -28.55 19.52 -2.52
CA GLY A 12 -28.80 18.51 -1.49
C GLY A 12 -27.86 17.30 -1.60
N SER A 13 -27.69 16.77 -2.80
CA SER A 13 -26.79 15.65 -3.09
C SER A 13 -25.33 15.98 -2.72
N VAL A 14 -24.81 17.15 -3.16
CA VAL A 14 -23.43 17.54 -2.88
C VAL A 14 -23.22 17.81 -1.38
N LYS A 15 -24.20 18.39 -0.67
CA LYS A 15 -24.14 18.53 0.79
C LYS A 15 -24.08 17.17 1.51
N ASN A 16 -24.80 16.16 1.03
CA ASN A 16 -24.71 14.82 1.58
C ASN A 16 -23.34 14.19 1.29
N THR A 17 -22.81 14.34 0.09
CA THR A 17 -21.44 13.91 -0.24
C THR A 17 -20.42 14.56 0.69
N GLN A 18 -20.50 15.88 0.91
CA GLN A 18 -19.64 16.60 1.85
C GLN A 18 -19.69 16.03 3.28
N LYS A 19 -20.89 15.70 3.79
CA LYS A 19 -21.03 15.09 5.12
C LYS A 19 -20.39 13.71 5.17
N THR A 20 -20.61 12.89 4.14
CA THR A 20 -20.07 11.53 4.05
C THR A 20 -18.53 11.54 3.95
N THR A 21 -17.96 12.39 3.08
CA THR A 21 -16.51 12.50 2.95
C THR A 21 -15.84 13.01 4.22
N ASN A 22 -16.46 13.97 4.90
CA ASN A 22 -15.98 14.45 6.20
C ASN A 22 -16.01 13.35 7.28
N ALA A 23 -17.08 12.56 7.34
CA ALA A 23 -17.15 11.41 8.25
C ALA A 23 -16.07 10.38 7.95
N MET A 24 -15.84 10.06 6.66
CA MET A 24 -14.78 9.15 6.24
C MET A 24 -13.38 9.68 6.57
N LYS A 25 -13.14 10.98 6.43
CA LYS A 25 -11.90 11.64 6.89
C LYS A 25 -11.65 11.38 8.37
N LEU A 26 -12.66 11.64 9.23
CA LEU A 26 -12.52 11.47 10.68
C LEU A 26 -12.26 10.01 11.07
N VAL A 27 -12.96 9.06 10.45
CA VAL A 27 -12.74 7.63 10.68
C VAL A 27 -11.32 7.22 10.25
N SER A 28 -10.87 7.69 9.08
CA SER A 28 -9.52 7.39 8.59
C SER A 28 -8.44 7.98 9.48
N SER A 29 -8.64 9.19 9.99
CA SER A 29 -7.72 9.83 10.95
C SER A 29 -7.62 9.05 12.26
N ALA A 30 -8.76 8.58 12.81
CA ALA A 30 -8.76 7.77 14.02
C ALA A 30 -8.07 6.41 13.84
N LYS A 31 -8.27 5.77 12.67
CA LYS A 31 -7.60 4.53 12.32
C LYS A 31 -6.10 4.74 12.11
N LEU A 32 -5.72 5.81 11.39
CA LEU A 32 -4.32 6.17 11.17
C LEU A 32 -3.55 6.26 12.49
N LYS A 33 -4.10 6.96 13.49
CA LYS A 33 -3.43 7.09 14.79
C LYS A 33 -3.11 5.73 15.43
N ARG A 34 -4.05 4.78 15.36
CA ARG A 34 -3.85 3.43 15.92
C ARG A 34 -2.81 2.63 15.12
N THR A 35 -2.89 2.69 13.79
CA THR A 35 -1.94 1.96 12.92
C THR A 35 -0.54 2.57 12.97
N GLU A 36 -0.41 3.89 13.10
CA GLU A 36 0.88 4.57 13.27
C GLU A 36 1.59 4.14 14.56
N GLU A 37 0.88 4.04 15.68
CA GLU A 37 1.45 3.53 16.93
C GLU A 37 1.90 2.07 16.79
N LEU A 38 1.11 1.24 16.13
CA LEU A 38 1.47 -0.14 15.84
C LEU A 38 2.69 -0.23 14.92
N ALA A 39 2.71 0.56 13.84
CA ALA A 39 3.83 0.61 12.88
C ALA A 39 5.14 1.04 13.55
N LYS A 40 5.10 2.04 14.44
CA LYS A 40 6.28 2.46 15.22
C LYS A 40 6.84 1.34 16.09
N ARG A 41 5.99 0.60 16.80
CA ARG A 41 6.40 -0.55 17.63
C ARG A 41 6.97 -1.69 16.77
N SER A 42 6.27 -2.02 15.68
CA SER A 42 6.68 -3.08 14.75
C SER A 42 8.01 -2.75 14.08
N ARG A 43 8.26 -1.47 13.75
CA ARG A 43 9.52 -1.02 13.15
C ARG A 43 10.73 -1.26 14.05
N VAL A 44 10.58 -1.03 15.35
CA VAL A 44 11.67 -1.28 16.32
C VAL A 44 12.04 -2.76 16.36
N TYR A 45 11.04 -3.63 16.35
CA TYR A 45 11.28 -5.07 16.34
C TYR A 45 11.89 -5.55 15.00
N ALA A 46 11.38 -5.06 13.86
CA ALA A 46 11.94 -5.37 12.55
C ALA A 46 13.42 -4.96 12.45
N ALA A 47 13.76 -3.75 12.94
CA ALA A 47 15.14 -3.27 12.95
C ALA A 47 16.05 -4.15 13.79
N LYS A 48 15.58 -4.63 14.96
CA LYS A 48 16.35 -5.55 15.80
C LYS A 48 16.55 -6.93 15.17
N LEU A 49 15.54 -7.45 14.47
CA LEU A 49 15.70 -8.71 13.71
C LEU A 49 16.72 -8.56 12.58
N THR A 50 16.68 -7.45 11.86
CA THR A 50 17.67 -7.15 10.81
C THR A 50 19.07 -7.09 11.39
N GLU A 51 19.27 -6.35 12.48
CA GLU A 51 20.54 -6.23 13.19
C GLU A 51 21.08 -7.61 13.62
N LEU A 52 20.23 -8.49 14.18
CA LEU A 52 20.62 -9.84 14.57
C LEU A 52 21.05 -10.71 13.38
N ILE A 53 20.33 -10.65 12.26
CA ILE A 53 20.68 -11.39 11.05
C ILE A 53 22.00 -10.88 10.47
N GLU A 54 22.20 -9.56 10.45
CA GLU A 54 23.44 -8.95 10.00
C GLU A 54 24.63 -9.41 10.87
N GLU A 55 24.49 -9.44 12.19
CA GLU A 55 25.54 -9.92 13.11
C GLU A 55 25.89 -11.39 12.88
N ILE A 56 24.88 -12.25 12.73
CA ILE A 56 25.12 -13.70 12.49
C ILE A 56 25.74 -13.93 11.12
N ALA A 57 25.22 -13.26 10.07
CA ALA A 57 25.79 -13.34 8.73
C ALA A 57 27.25 -12.90 8.70
N GLN A 58 27.64 -11.85 9.45
CA GLN A 58 29.03 -11.42 9.58
C GLN A 58 29.90 -12.48 10.26
N LYS A 59 29.43 -13.10 11.35
CA LYS A 59 30.17 -14.15 12.06
C LYS A 59 30.41 -15.36 11.16
N MET A 60 29.38 -15.82 10.42
CA MET A 60 29.50 -16.93 9.50
C MET A 60 30.43 -16.62 8.33
N GLN A 61 30.41 -15.41 7.81
CA GLN A 61 31.34 -14.97 6.73
C GLN A 61 32.79 -14.96 7.20
N HIS A 62 33.08 -14.69 8.47
CA HIS A 62 34.43 -14.75 9.04
C HIS A 62 34.85 -16.16 9.40
N SER A 63 33.94 -17.06 9.69
CA SER A 63 34.25 -18.45 10.09
C SER A 63 34.44 -19.39 8.90
N SER A 64 33.90 -19.07 7.72
CA SER A 64 33.97 -19.91 6.52
C SER A 64 34.77 -19.22 5.43
N ALA A 65 35.85 -19.86 4.96
CA ALA A 65 36.66 -19.35 3.86
C ALA A 65 35.92 -19.32 2.50
N GLU A 66 34.80 -20.01 2.38
CA GLU A 66 33.94 -20.12 1.19
C GLU A 66 32.70 -19.24 1.20
N GLY A 67 32.49 -18.44 2.27
CA GLY A 67 31.31 -17.62 2.44
C GLY A 67 30.15 -18.36 3.15
N ILE A 68 28.96 -17.73 3.21
CA ILE A 68 27.78 -18.32 3.83
C ILE A 68 27.15 -19.30 2.84
N ASP A 69 27.32 -20.62 3.06
CA ASP A 69 26.67 -21.66 2.25
C ASP A 69 25.24 -21.94 2.76
N ASN A 70 24.42 -20.90 2.82
CA ASN A 70 23.01 -21.01 3.20
C ASN A 70 22.13 -20.50 2.05
N VAL A 71 21.09 -21.24 1.72
CA VAL A 71 20.19 -20.97 0.59
C VAL A 71 19.59 -19.56 0.64
N TYR A 72 19.30 -19.03 1.82
CA TYR A 72 18.66 -17.73 1.98
C TYR A 72 19.57 -16.52 1.68
N PHE A 73 20.89 -16.73 1.62
CA PHE A 73 21.88 -15.67 1.37
C PHE A 73 22.54 -15.77 -0.01
N LYS A 74 22.23 -16.84 -0.75
CA LYS A 74 22.84 -17.09 -2.05
C LYS A 74 22.28 -16.15 -3.11
N ASP A 75 23.02 -15.10 -3.45
CA ASP A 75 22.64 -14.21 -4.55
C ASP A 75 22.77 -14.91 -5.90
N VAL A 76 21.77 -14.74 -6.74
CA VAL A 76 21.75 -15.23 -8.12
C VAL A 76 21.87 -14.01 -9.04
N PRO A 77 23.07 -13.73 -9.60
CA PRO A 77 23.31 -12.53 -10.40
C PRO A 77 22.40 -12.40 -11.62
N ASN A 78 21.97 -13.53 -12.19
CA ASN A 78 21.08 -13.58 -13.35
C ASN A 78 19.85 -14.44 -13.01
N PRO A 79 18.84 -13.87 -12.28
CA PRO A 79 17.66 -14.63 -11.93
C PRO A 79 16.84 -14.97 -13.17
N LYS A 80 16.34 -16.21 -13.24
CA LYS A 80 15.43 -16.67 -14.31
C LYS A 80 13.97 -16.47 -13.96
N THR A 81 13.64 -16.58 -12.68
CA THR A 81 12.28 -16.41 -12.17
C THR A 81 12.29 -15.50 -10.94
N VAL A 82 11.38 -14.53 -10.93
CA VAL A 82 11.23 -13.58 -9.82
C VAL A 82 9.79 -13.55 -9.35
N ASP A 83 9.58 -13.72 -8.05
CA ASP A 83 8.29 -13.52 -7.41
C ASP A 83 8.16 -12.08 -6.93
N ILE A 84 7.12 -11.39 -7.40
CA ILE A 84 6.78 -10.05 -6.94
C ILE A 84 5.52 -10.15 -6.08
N ILE A 85 5.67 -9.87 -4.80
CA ILE A 85 4.58 -9.70 -3.86
C ILE A 85 4.22 -8.22 -3.85
N PHE A 86 2.94 -7.88 -3.93
CA PHE A 86 2.52 -6.49 -3.82
C PHE A 86 1.29 -6.32 -2.96
N ILE A 87 1.26 -5.22 -2.19
CA ILE A 87 0.21 -4.91 -1.24
C ILE A 87 -0.60 -3.71 -1.74
N THR A 88 -1.90 -3.91 -1.86
CA THR A 88 -2.89 -2.87 -2.18
C THR A 88 -4.02 -2.88 -1.15
N ALA A 89 -4.84 -1.85 -1.14
CA ALA A 89 -6.01 -1.81 -0.28
C ALA A 89 -7.15 -2.71 -0.79
N ASP A 90 -7.97 -3.20 0.13
CA ASP A 90 -9.23 -3.85 -0.22
C ASP A 90 -10.31 -2.84 -0.64
N LYS A 91 -10.22 -1.61 -0.15
CA LYS A 91 -11.20 -0.55 -0.40
C LYS A 91 -10.57 0.60 -1.20
N GLY A 92 -11.36 1.27 -2.00
CA GLY A 92 -10.97 2.47 -2.74
C GLY A 92 -11.03 3.75 -1.90
N LEU A 93 -11.09 4.87 -2.61
CA LEU A 93 -11.18 6.23 -2.06
C LEU A 93 -9.95 6.65 -1.23
N CYS A 94 -8.80 6.06 -1.52
CA CYS A 94 -7.50 6.36 -0.92
C CYS A 94 -6.56 7.12 -1.89
N GLY A 95 -7.11 7.99 -2.72
CA GLY A 95 -6.33 8.79 -3.67
C GLY A 95 -5.51 7.92 -4.63
N GLY A 96 -4.23 8.25 -4.76
CA GLY A 96 -3.29 7.55 -5.63
C GLY A 96 -2.67 6.27 -5.06
N PHE A 97 -3.00 5.88 -3.83
CA PHE A 97 -2.36 4.76 -3.11
C PHE A 97 -2.28 3.46 -3.94
N ASN A 98 -3.42 2.94 -4.39
CA ASN A 98 -3.43 1.69 -5.16
C ASN A 98 -2.78 1.86 -6.55
N SER A 99 -3.03 2.97 -7.22
CA SER A 99 -2.53 3.21 -8.57
C SER A 99 -1.01 3.38 -8.60
N GLN A 100 -0.40 3.92 -7.56
CA GLN A 100 1.07 4.04 -7.44
C GLN A 100 1.72 2.67 -7.31
N THR A 101 1.22 1.79 -6.43
CA THR A 101 1.69 0.42 -6.30
C THR A 101 1.56 -0.33 -7.61
N ILE A 102 0.37 -0.33 -8.23
CA ILE A 102 0.11 -1.01 -9.48
C ILE A 102 1.02 -0.50 -10.61
N LYS A 103 1.21 0.80 -10.70
CA LYS A 103 2.12 1.41 -11.68
C LYS A 103 3.57 0.93 -11.49
N ARG A 104 4.02 0.83 -10.23
CA ARG A 104 5.39 0.34 -9.94
C ARG A 104 5.54 -1.14 -10.27
N VAL A 105 4.55 -1.97 -9.92
CA VAL A 105 4.53 -3.39 -10.27
C VAL A 105 4.59 -3.57 -11.79
N ASN A 106 3.76 -2.86 -12.56
CA ASN A 106 3.79 -2.93 -14.03
C ASN A 106 5.15 -2.51 -14.62
N LYS A 107 5.76 -1.46 -14.04
CA LYS A 107 7.10 -1.03 -14.46
C LYS A 107 8.15 -2.12 -14.19
N MET A 108 8.10 -2.75 -13.03
CA MET A 108 9.02 -3.83 -12.66
C MET A 108 8.81 -5.07 -13.56
N ILE A 109 7.57 -5.41 -13.88
CA ILE A 109 7.29 -6.49 -14.84
C ILE A 109 7.94 -6.19 -16.21
N ALA A 110 7.83 -4.95 -16.69
CA ALA A 110 8.46 -4.56 -17.95
C ALA A 110 9.99 -4.63 -17.87
N GLU A 111 10.61 -4.14 -16.78
CA GLU A 111 12.05 -4.20 -16.54
C GLU A 111 12.58 -5.64 -16.52
N PHE A 112 11.86 -6.59 -15.92
CA PHE A 112 12.24 -8.00 -15.92
C PHE A 112 11.99 -8.69 -17.26
N LYS A 113 10.90 -8.33 -17.95
CA LYS A 113 10.61 -8.85 -19.28
C LYS A 113 11.69 -8.46 -20.32
N GLU A 114 12.24 -7.25 -20.25
CA GLU A 114 13.36 -6.81 -21.09
C GLU A 114 14.63 -7.65 -20.85
N LYS A 115 14.77 -8.23 -19.66
CA LYS A 115 15.89 -9.11 -19.27
C LYS A 115 15.59 -10.60 -19.49
N ASP A 116 14.47 -10.94 -20.13
CA ASP A 116 14.00 -12.32 -20.32
C ASP A 116 13.82 -13.11 -19.01
N VAL A 117 13.41 -12.42 -17.95
CA VAL A 117 13.13 -12.99 -16.63
C VAL A 117 11.65 -13.27 -16.47
N LYS A 118 11.30 -14.47 -16.06
CA LYS A 118 9.92 -14.86 -15.76
C LYS A 118 9.46 -14.21 -14.46
N VAL A 119 8.34 -13.49 -14.50
CA VAL A 119 7.74 -12.87 -13.31
C VAL A 119 6.50 -13.65 -12.88
N ARG A 120 6.43 -14.00 -11.60
CA ARG A 120 5.25 -14.53 -10.93
C ARG A 120 4.71 -13.46 -9.99
N LEU A 121 3.41 -13.19 -10.06
CA LEU A 121 2.76 -12.17 -9.23
C LEU A 121 1.99 -12.81 -8.07
N ARG A 122 2.18 -12.26 -6.90
CA ARG A 122 1.44 -12.62 -5.67
C ARG A 122 0.81 -11.37 -5.09
N ALA A 123 -0.50 -11.38 -4.93
CA ALA A 123 -1.28 -10.19 -4.67
C ALA A 123 -1.91 -10.19 -3.28
N VAL A 124 -1.71 -9.11 -2.54
CA VAL A 124 -2.44 -8.83 -1.30
C VAL A 124 -3.32 -7.62 -1.50
N GLY A 125 -4.64 -7.79 -1.25
CA GLY A 125 -5.63 -6.72 -1.35
C GLY A 125 -6.40 -6.69 -2.67
N ARG A 126 -7.70 -6.54 -2.52
CA ARG A 126 -8.69 -6.64 -3.61
C ARG A 126 -8.42 -5.74 -4.80
N LYS A 127 -7.98 -4.49 -4.57
CA LYS A 127 -7.85 -3.52 -5.67
C LYS A 127 -6.76 -3.86 -6.67
N GLY A 128 -5.65 -4.43 -6.21
CA GLY A 128 -4.63 -4.95 -7.10
C GLY A 128 -5.07 -6.24 -7.81
N ILE A 129 -5.68 -7.16 -7.08
CA ILE A 129 -6.22 -8.41 -7.62
C ILE A 129 -7.22 -8.11 -8.76
N ASP A 130 -8.22 -7.25 -8.50
CA ASP A 130 -9.23 -6.86 -9.48
C ASP A 130 -8.58 -6.24 -10.75
N PHE A 131 -7.56 -5.38 -10.56
CA PHE A 131 -6.86 -4.73 -11.66
C PHE A 131 -6.12 -5.73 -12.55
N PHE A 132 -5.31 -6.62 -11.96
CA PHE A 132 -4.52 -7.57 -12.74
C PHE A 132 -5.40 -8.63 -13.41
N LYS A 133 -6.44 -9.13 -12.74
CA LYS A 133 -7.44 -10.03 -13.34
C LYS A 133 -8.17 -9.38 -14.50
N PHE A 134 -8.57 -8.11 -14.38
CA PHE A 134 -9.22 -7.37 -15.46
C PHE A 134 -8.31 -7.23 -16.71
N ASN A 135 -7.00 -7.13 -16.50
CA ASN A 135 -6.01 -7.05 -17.57
C ASN A 135 -5.51 -8.45 -18.04
N ASN A 136 -6.17 -9.54 -17.63
CA ASN A 136 -5.79 -10.92 -17.95
C ASN A 136 -4.35 -11.29 -17.56
N VAL A 137 -3.85 -10.72 -16.46
CA VAL A 137 -2.56 -11.08 -15.89
C VAL A 137 -2.80 -12.14 -14.82
N GLU A 138 -2.13 -13.27 -14.95
CA GLU A 138 -2.22 -14.38 -14.01
C GLU A 138 -1.56 -14.03 -12.67
N LEU A 139 -2.24 -14.37 -11.58
CA LEU A 139 -1.73 -14.26 -10.22
C LEU A 139 -1.46 -15.65 -9.68
N SER A 140 -0.23 -15.89 -9.24
CA SER A 140 0.19 -17.19 -8.67
C SER A 140 -0.40 -17.43 -7.28
N ASN A 141 -0.62 -16.36 -6.52
CA ASN A 141 -1.31 -16.40 -5.22
C ASN A 141 -2.02 -15.07 -4.96
N GLU A 142 -3.16 -15.14 -4.26
CA GLU A 142 -3.94 -13.94 -3.93
C GLU A 142 -4.61 -14.07 -2.56
N ILE A 143 -4.60 -12.99 -1.79
CA ILE A 143 -5.28 -12.93 -0.50
C ILE A 143 -6.02 -11.60 -0.34
N ILE A 144 -7.26 -11.68 0.13
CA ILE A 144 -8.15 -10.55 0.39
C ILE A 144 -8.42 -10.48 1.89
N GLY A 145 -8.50 -9.25 2.43
CA GLY A 145 -8.77 -9.03 3.86
C GLY A 145 -7.53 -8.75 4.68
N LEU A 146 -6.42 -9.40 4.38
CA LEU A 146 -5.17 -9.29 5.13
C LEU A 146 -4.59 -7.85 5.11
N SER A 147 -4.77 -7.10 4.02
CA SER A 147 -4.35 -5.70 3.95
C SER A 147 -5.18 -4.77 4.86
N ALA A 148 -6.45 -5.10 5.09
CA ALA A 148 -7.36 -4.28 5.90
C ALA A 148 -7.28 -4.59 7.41
N ALA A 149 -6.87 -5.80 7.76
CA ALA A 149 -6.70 -6.29 9.13
C ALA A 149 -5.49 -7.23 9.18
N PRO A 150 -4.26 -6.67 9.24
CA PRO A 150 -3.05 -7.47 9.30
C PRO A 150 -3.05 -8.42 10.51
N ASP A 151 -2.93 -9.72 10.23
CA ASP A 151 -2.71 -10.77 11.21
C ASP A 151 -1.34 -11.41 10.99
N PHE A 152 -0.59 -11.62 12.08
CA PHE A 152 0.78 -12.15 11.97
C PHE A 152 0.77 -13.59 11.42
N LYS A 153 -0.17 -14.43 11.88
CA LYS A 153 -0.21 -15.84 11.49
C LYS A 153 -0.55 -15.99 10.00
N GLU A 154 -1.58 -15.28 9.54
CA GLU A 154 -1.96 -15.29 8.12
C GLU A 154 -0.85 -14.71 7.22
N ALA A 155 -0.16 -13.65 7.68
CA ALA A 155 0.99 -13.08 6.98
C ALA A 155 2.16 -14.06 6.90
N ALA A 156 2.45 -14.76 8.00
CA ALA A 156 3.48 -15.78 8.08
C ALA A 156 3.17 -16.99 7.18
N GLU A 157 1.94 -17.48 7.18
CA GLU A 157 1.50 -18.58 6.29
C GLU A 157 1.68 -18.16 4.83
N PHE A 158 1.21 -16.97 4.44
CA PHE A 158 1.32 -16.48 3.07
C PHE A 158 2.77 -16.37 2.60
N ILE A 159 3.66 -15.78 3.38
CA ILE A 159 5.05 -15.58 2.97
C ILE A 159 5.87 -16.88 3.05
N SER A 160 5.52 -17.81 3.95
CA SER A 160 6.18 -19.11 4.05
C SER A 160 5.97 -19.95 2.80
N ASP A 161 4.77 -19.92 2.20
CA ASP A 161 4.49 -20.57 0.91
C ASP A 161 5.37 -19.99 -0.21
N VAL A 162 5.58 -18.68 -0.19
CA VAL A 162 6.45 -18.01 -1.18
C VAL A 162 7.92 -18.36 -0.95
N ALA A 163 8.37 -18.35 0.30
CA ALA A 163 9.73 -18.71 0.68
C ALA A 163 10.03 -20.19 0.38
N ALA A 164 9.05 -21.09 0.55
CA ALA A 164 9.21 -22.48 0.14
C ALA A 164 9.48 -22.63 -1.35
N SER A 165 8.82 -21.85 -2.21
CA SER A 165 9.12 -21.84 -3.66
C SER A 165 10.57 -21.41 -3.95
N TYR A 166 11.14 -20.50 -3.14
CA TYR A 166 12.53 -20.08 -3.24
C TYR A 166 13.49 -21.22 -2.83
N VAL A 167 13.24 -21.85 -1.68
CA VAL A 167 14.06 -22.98 -1.19
C VAL A 167 14.05 -24.16 -2.17
N HIS A 168 12.91 -24.42 -2.83
CA HIS A 168 12.78 -25.47 -3.85
C HIS A 168 13.39 -25.09 -5.21
N GLY A 169 13.94 -23.87 -5.37
CA GLY A 169 14.53 -23.41 -6.62
C GLY A 169 13.53 -23.07 -7.73
N GLU A 170 12.27 -22.87 -7.41
CA GLU A 170 11.23 -22.45 -8.35
C GLU A 170 11.29 -20.96 -8.65
N THR A 171 11.88 -20.18 -7.76
CA THR A 171 12.13 -18.74 -7.91
C THR A 171 13.50 -18.38 -7.38
N ASP A 172 14.17 -17.46 -8.03
CA ASP A 172 15.53 -17.01 -7.68
C ASP A 172 15.53 -15.75 -6.82
N LYS A 173 14.39 -15.03 -6.79
CA LYS A 173 14.29 -13.76 -6.08
C LYS A 173 12.86 -13.47 -5.65
N ILE A 174 12.71 -12.92 -4.45
CA ILE A 174 11.40 -12.46 -3.93
C ILE A 174 11.50 -10.98 -3.60
N ILE A 175 10.62 -10.19 -4.22
CA ILE A 175 10.55 -8.73 -4.03
C ILE A 175 9.16 -8.38 -3.50
N LEU A 176 9.11 -7.59 -2.44
CA LEU A 176 7.89 -7.07 -1.83
C LEU A 176 7.72 -5.60 -2.17
N ILE A 177 6.56 -5.24 -2.75
CA ILE A 177 6.22 -3.87 -3.12
C ILE A 177 5.01 -3.41 -2.31
N HIS A 178 5.17 -2.33 -1.57
CA HIS A 178 4.07 -1.72 -0.82
C HIS A 178 4.21 -0.20 -0.76
N ASN A 179 3.13 0.51 -0.42
CA ASN A 179 3.23 1.90 -0.04
C ASN A 179 3.54 2.02 1.45
N GLY A 180 4.68 2.60 1.78
CA GLY A 180 5.11 2.85 3.14
C GLY A 180 4.63 4.20 3.67
N TYR A 181 4.38 4.26 4.98
CA TYR A 181 4.02 5.47 5.68
C TYR A 181 5.27 6.26 6.09
N VAL A 182 5.40 7.49 5.59
CA VAL A 182 6.47 8.42 5.98
C VAL A 182 5.95 9.38 7.04
N ASN A 183 4.86 10.07 6.74
CA ASN A 183 4.14 10.98 7.62
C ASN A 183 2.69 11.16 7.16
N MET A 184 1.92 11.99 7.87
CA MET A 184 0.49 12.22 7.57
C MET A 184 0.22 12.75 6.16
N ILE A 185 1.22 13.28 5.46
CA ILE A 185 1.07 13.89 4.13
C ILE A 185 1.76 13.04 3.06
N THR A 186 2.83 12.35 3.40
CA THR A 186 3.70 11.66 2.45
C THR A 186 3.63 10.15 2.64
N GLN A 187 3.37 9.45 1.55
CA GLN A 187 3.54 8.01 1.41
C GLN A 187 4.53 7.77 0.26
N GLU A 188 5.30 6.72 0.34
CA GLU A 188 6.27 6.33 -0.69
C GLU A 188 6.12 4.86 -1.05
N VAL A 189 6.32 4.54 -2.32
CA VAL A 189 6.38 3.13 -2.74
C VAL A 189 7.73 2.57 -2.33
N ARG A 190 7.71 1.52 -1.53
CA ARG A 190 8.88 0.76 -1.07
C ARG A 190 9.01 -0.54 -1.83
N GLU A 191 10.23 -0.91 -2.06
CA GLU A 191 10.64 -2.12 -2.76
C GLU A 191 11.67 -2.80 -1.90
N ASP A 192 11.25 -3.86 -1.23
CA ASP A 192 12.10 -4.61 -0.33
C ASP A 192 12.42 -5.97 -0.96
N GLN A 193 13.70 -6.26 -1.14
CA GLN A 193 14.14 -7.62 -1.47
C GLN A 193 13.99 -8.46 -0.20
N VAL A 194 13.12 -9.47 -0.26
CA VAL A 194 12.88 -10.38 0.87
C VAL A 194 13.88 -11.53 0.82
N LEU A 195 14.05 -12.13 -0.37
CA LEU A 195 15.03 -13.18 -0.64
C LEU A 195 15.70 -12.97 -2.00
N PRO A 196 17.01 -13.33 -2.10
CA PRO A 196 17.94 -13.62 -1.02
C PRO A 196 18.07 -12.43 -0.07
N VAL A 197 18.46 -12.69 1.19
CA VAL A 197 18.73 -11.64 2.16
C VAL A 197 19.93 -10.82 1.70
N ASP A 198 19.75 -9.51 1.58
CA ASP A 198 20.76 -8.60 1.06
C ASP A 198 21.87 -8.37 2.08
N THR A 199 22.99 -9.05 1.89
CA THR A 199 24.19 -8.91 2.74
C THR A 199 25.04 -7.69 2.39
N SER A 200 24.77 -7.01 1.28
CA SER A 200 25.56 -5.84 0.83
C SER A 200 25.35 -4.61 1.72
N LYS A 201 24.24 -4.56 2.42
CA LYS A 201 23.91 -3.51 3.41
C LYS A 201 24.57 -3.75 4.77
N ILE A 202 25.21 -4.91 4.95
CA ILE A 202 25.97 -5.24 6.16
C ILE A 202 27.19 -4.33 6.20
N THR A 203 27.02 -3.16 6.79
CA THR A 203 28.15 -2.24 7.02
C THR A 203 29.04 -2.88 8.08
N LEU A 204 30.29 -3.12 7.74
CA LEU A 204 31.35 -3.54 8.66
C LEU A 204 31.51 -2.46 9.75
N SER A 205 30.60 -2.43 10.70
CA SER A 205 30.76 -1.65 11.92
C SER A 205 31.77 -2.41 12.77
N ALA A 206 33.00 -1.94 12.75
CA ALA A 206 34.12 -2.50 13.49
C ALA A 206 33.99 -2.43 15.04
N ALA A 207 32.79 -2.28 15.59
CA ALA A 207 32.55 -1.98 17.00
C ALA A 207 31.47 -2.83 17.70
N SER A 208 30.88 -3.84 17.08
CA SER A 208 30.03 -4.75 17.83
C SER A 208 30.82 -6.00 18.23
N THR A 209 31.56 -5.91 19.34
CA THR A 209 31.87 -7.06 20.18
C THR A 209 30.55 -7.56 20.77
N SER A 210 29.71 -8.19 19.94
CA SER A 210 28.54 -8.87 20.49
C SER A 210 29.02 -10.08 21.28
N GLU A 211 28.66 -10.12 22.54
CA GLU A 211 28.92 -11.25 23.45
C GLU A 211 28.01 -12.47 23.16
N LEU A 212 27.39 -12.51 21.98
CA LEU A 212 26.64 -13.67 21.50
C LEU A 212 27.65 -14.77 21.17
N GLU A 213 27.98 -15.61 22.15
CA GLU A 213 28.59 -16.92 21.89
C GLU A 213 27.50 -17.86 21.34
N VAL A 214 27.53 -18.12 20.04
CA VAL A 214 26.71 -19.17 19.43
C VAL A 214 27.54 -20.45 19.52
N GLU A 215 26.97 -21.50 20.12
CA GLU A 215 27.64 -22.80 20.21
C GLU A 215 27.76 -23.39 18.80
N PRO A 216 28.94 -23.93 18.42
CA PRO A 216 29.24 -24.29 17.02
C PRO A 216 28.43 -25.45 16.43
N ASP A 217 27.65 -26.19 17.20
CA ASP A 217 26.92 -27.36 16.72
C ASP A 217 25.49 -27.05 16.24
N ASP A 218 24.93 -25.84 16.47
CA ASP A 218 23.55 -25.46 16.14
C ASP A 218 23.42 -24.22 15.22
N ASP A 219 24.52 -23.72 14.66
CA ASP A 219 24.56 -22.47 13.90
C ASP A 219 23.59 -22.43 12.71
N ASP A 220 23.49 -23.51 11.92
CA ASP A 220 22.64 -23.55 10.73
C ASP A 220 21.14 -23.60 11.08
N THR A 221 20.77 -24.36 12.10
CA THR A 221 19.36 -24.49 12.51
C THR A 221 18.84 -23.21 13.16
N LEU A 222 19.70 -22.53 13.92
CA LEU A 222 19.37 -21.23 14.51
C LEU A 222 19.23 -20.15 13.44
N LEU A 223 20.15 -20.11 12.47
CA LEU A 223 20.11 -19.16 11.37
C LEU A 223 18.84 -19.33 10.52
N ASP A 224 18.49 -20.56 10.16
CA ASP A 224 17.29 -20.87 9.40
C ASP A 224 16.00 -20.41 10.14
N ALA A 225 15.95 -20.66 11.45
CA ALA A 225 14.83 -20.22 12.28
C ALA A 225 14.74 -18.69 12.37
N LEU A 226 15.87 -17.99 12.47
CA LEU A 226 15.94 -16.54 12.50
C LEU A 226 15.59 -15.91 11.16
N VAL A 227 16.11 -16.45 10.05
CA VAL A 227 15.77 -15.98 8.70
C VAL A 227 14.28 -16.19 8.42
N LYS A 228 13.73 -17.34 8.77
CA LYS A 228 12.29 -17.60 8.66
C LYS A 228 11.50 -16.55 9.44
N ARG A 229 11.88 -16.29 10.69
CA ARG A 229 11.23 -15.27 11.53
C ARG A 229 11.33 -13.87 10.95
N TYR A 230 12.48 -13.53 10.37
CA TYR A 230 12.71 -12.26 9.69
C TYR A 230 11.78 -12.09 8.48
N ILE A 231 11.68 -13.10 7.62
CA ILE A 231 10.81 -13.08 6.43
C ILE A 231 9.34 -12.93 6.83
N GLU A 232 8.89 -13.73 7.81
CA GLU A 232 7.52 -13.65 8.35
C GLU A 232 7.21 -12.25 8.90
N TYR A 233 8.16 -11.71 9.66
CA TYR A 233 7.97 -10.41 10.30
C TYR A 233 8.07 -9.25 9.30
N THR A 234 8.92 -9.35 8.29
CA THR A 234 9.03 -8.37 7.20
C THR A 234 7.70 -8.25 6.46
N MET A 235 7.06 -9.37 6.13
CA MET A 235 5.73 -9.37 5.52
C MET A 235 4.68 -8.69 6.43
N TYR A 236 4.63 -9.07 7.70
CA TYR A 236 3.70 -8.49 8.66
C TYR A 236 3.91 -6.99 8.87
N TYR A 237 5.17 -6.57 9.02
CA TYR A 237 5.51 -5.14 9.14
C TYR A 237 5.08 -4.35 7.89
N SER A 238 5.33 -4.87 6.70
CA SER A 238 4.95 -4.22 5.45
C SER A 238 3.43 -4.06 5.29
N LEU A 239 2.65 -5.02 5.81
CA LEU A 239 1.18 -4.91 5.86
C LEU A 239 0.73 -3.78 6.79
N ILE A 240 1.33 -3.67 7.99
CA ILE A 240 1.01 -2.60 8.95
C ILE A 240 1.40 -1.23 8.41
N ASP A 241 2.59 -1.13 7.83
CA ASP A 241 3.11 0.11 7.24
C ASP A 241 2.24 0.56 6.06
N SER A 242 1.85 -0.37 5.20
CA SER A 242 0.93 -0.14 4.10
C SER A 242 -0.47 0.28 4.58
N LEU A 243 -0.97 -0.32 5.66
CA LEU A 243 -2.26 0.06 6.24
C LEU A 243 -2.25 1.49 6.82
N ALA A 244 -1.14 1.88 7.45
CA ALA A 244 -0.96 3.26 7.91
C ALA A 244 -0.93 4.25 6.73
N ALA A 245 -0.20 3.92 5.67
CA ALA A 245 -0.14 4.69 4.44
C ALA A 245 -1.52 4.79 3.76
N GLU A 246 -2.29 3.70 3.70
CA GLU A 246 -3.66 3.67 3.17
C GLU A 246 -4.58 4.62 3.92
N HIS A 247 -4.56 4.59 5.27
CA HIS A 247 -5.41 5.46 6.08
C HIS A 247 -5.00 6.94 5.96
N SER A 248 -3.71 7.23 5.84
CA SER A 248 -3.21 8.59 5.58
C SER A 248 -3.66 9.09 4.20
N ALA A 249 -3.48 8.30 3.15
CA ALA A 249 -3.89 8.64 1.79
C ALA A 249 -5.43 8.85 1.70
N ARG A 250 -6.20 8.00 2.37
CA ARG A 250 -7.67 8.13 2.42
C ARG A 250 -8.09 9.38 3.18
N MET A 251 -7.45 9.70 4.30
CA MET A 251 -7.72 10.92 5.06
C MET A 251 -7.52 12.16 4.18
N GLN A 252 -6.40 12.25 3.46
CA GLN A 252 -6.11 13.36 2.55
C GLN A 252 -7.11 13.44 1.39
N ALA A 253 -7.39 12.30 0.74
CA ALA A 253 -8.36 12.25 -0.37
C ALA A 253 -9.76 12.70 0.06
N MET A 254 -10.20 12.30 1.26
CA MET A 254 -11.49 12.69 1.81
C MET A 254 -11.52 14.15 2.27
N ASP A 255 -10.41 14.70 2.75
CA ASP A 255 -10.29 16.13 3.07
C ASP A 255 -10.40 16.99 1.80
N ALA A 256 -9.68 16.65 0.76
CA ALA A 256 -9.78 17.32 -0.54
C ALA A 256 -11.20 17.22 -1.12
N ALA A 257 -11.81 16.02 -1.09
CA ALA A 257 -13.18 15.82 -1.55
C ALA A 257 -14.21 16.63 -0.75
N THR A 258 -14.02 16.76 0.57
CA THR A 258 -14.89 17.56 1.44
C THR A 258 -14.77 19.06 1.11
N SER A 259 -13.56 19.55 0.88
CA SER A 259 -13.29 20.94 0.50
C SER A 259 -13.88 21.27 -0.88
N ASN A 260 -13.67 20.41 -1.87
CA ASN A 260 -14.24 20.55 -3.21
C ASN A 260 -15.78 20.52 -3.18
N ALA A 261 -16.37 19.63 -2.37
CA ALA A 261 -17.83 19.58 -2.22
C ALA A 261 -18.38 20.89 -1.58
N LYS A 262 -17.67 21.46 -0.61
CA LYS A 262 -18.03 22.76 0.00
C LYS A 262 -18.02 23.90 -1.02
N GLU A 263 -17.02 23.94 -1.86
CA GLU A 263 -16.91 24.94 -2.91
C GLU A 263 -18.01 24.79 -3.96
N MET A 264 -18.26 23.55 -4.42
CA MET A 264 -19.35 23.25 -5.34
C MET A 264 -20.72 23.67 -4.79
N VAL A 265 -20.97 23.49 -3.49
CA VAL A 265 -22.21 23.97 -2.86
C VAL A 265 -22.33 25.48 -2.93
N LYS A 266 -21.22 26.24 -2.74
CA LYS A 266 -21.24 27.71 -2.89
C LYS A 266 -21.60 28.13 -4.32
N GLU A 267 -20.95 27.54 -5.30
CA GLU A 267 -21.21 27.80 -6.71
C GLU A 267 -22.65 27.48 -7.12
N LEU A 268 -23.16 26.32 -6.68
CA LEU A 268 -24.53 25.90 -6.96
C LEU A 268 -25.57 26.85 -6.32
N ASN A 269 -25.27 27.39 -5.12
CA ASN A 269 -26.16 28.37 -4.48
C ASN A 269 -26.21 29.69 -5.28
N VAL A 270 -25.07 30.17 -5.83
CA VAL A 270 -25.03 31.34 -6.71
C VAL A 270 -25.87 31.09 -7.97
N LYS A 271 -25.66 29.93 -8.62
CA LYS A 271 -26.46 29.51 -9.80
C LYS A 271 -27.94 29.43 -9.49
N TYR A 272 -28.31 28.87 -8.33
CA TYR A 272 -29.69 28.76 -7.89
C TYR A 272 -30.34 30.14 -7.72
N ASN A 273 -29.66 31.07 -7.05
CA ASN A 273 -30.17 32.41 -6.82
C ASN A 273 -30.36 33.18 -8.14
N LYS A 274 -29.37 33.06 -9.08
CA LYS A 274 -29.49 33.66 -10.41
C LYS A 274 -30.68 33.08 -11.19
N ALA A 275 -30.81 31.77 -11.27
CA ALA A 275 -31.93 31.13 -11.94
C ALA A 275 -33.29 31.46 -11.30
N ARG A 276 -33.31 31.61 -9.97
CA ARG A 276 -34.51 32.05 -9.28
C ARG A 276 -34.91 33.47 -9.66
N GLN A 277 -33.94 34.42 -9.72
CA GLN A 277 -34.19 35.78 -10.14
C GLN A 277 -34.68 35.85 -11.60
N GLU A 278 -34.04 35.10 -12.50
CA GLU A 278 -34.47 35.00 -13.91
C GLU A 278 -35.91 34.46 -14.03
N ALA A 279 -36.23 33.42 -13.27
CA ALA A 279 -37.59 32.83 -13.27
C ALA A 279 -38.64 33.85 -12.78
N ILE A 280 -38.36 34.56 -11.68
CA ILE A 280 -39.25 35.60 -11.16
C ILE A 280 -39.46 36.73 -12.18
N THR A 281 -38.37 37.18 -12.82
CA THR A 281 -38.42 38.24 -13.82
C THR A 281 -39.25 37.79 -15.04
N THR A 282 -39.05 36.57 -15.52
CA THR A 282 -39.82 36.02 -16.64
C THR A 282 -41.32 35.94 -16.28
N GLU A 283 -41.66 35.44 -15.10
CA GLU A 283 -43.04 35.33 -14.64
C GLU A 283 -43.73 36.72 -14.53
N LEU A 284 -43.01 37.73 -14.04
CA LEU A 284 -43.48 39.11 -13.99
C LEU A 284 -43.72 39.69 -15.40
N ILE A 285 -42.83 39.46 -16.34
CA ILE A 285 -42.96 39.90 -17.74
C ILE A 285 -44.19 39.21 -18.40
N GLU A 286 -44.37 37.92 -18.17
CA GLU A 286 -45.52 37.19 -18.68
C GLU A 286 -46.85 37.74 -18.14
N ILE A 287 -46.92 38.05 -16.85
CA ILE A 287 -48.11 38.63 -16.22
C ILE A 287 -48.40 40.03 -16.80
N ILE A 288 -47.38 40.89 -16.95
CA ILE A 288 -47.53 42.25 -17.48
C ILE A 288 -48.01 42.18 -18.96
N SER A 289 -47.35 41.34 -19.77
CA SER A 289 -47.71 41.17 -21.19
C SER A 289 -49.14 40.59 -21.35
N GLY A 290 -49.53 39.64 -20.47
CA GLY A 290 -50.89 39.11 -20.45
C GLY A 290 -51.96 40.19 -20.10
N MET A 291 -51.68 41.08 -19.15
CA MET A 291 -52.56 42.19 -18.80
C MET A 291 -52.69 43.23 -19.92
N GLU A 292 -51.57 43.48 -20.66
CA GLU A 292 -51.58 44.44 -21.78
C GLU A 292 -52.32 43.91 -23.01
N SER A 293 -52.31 42.60 -23.23
CA SER A 293 -53.05 41.96 -24.32
C SER A 293 -54.56 41.84 -24.02
N MET A 294 -55.02 42.11 -22.82
CA MET A 294 -56.44 42.10 -22.43
C MET A 294 -57.10 43.49 -22.44
N LYS A 295 -56.31 44.52 -22.75
CA LYS A 295 -56.81 45.89 -23.04
C LYS A 295 -57.02 46.08 -24.50
#